data_4a4d037817a624f99082bfc092fbf44b
#
_entry.id   4a4d037817a624f99082bfc092fbf44b
#
_cell.length_a   1.000
_cell.length_b   1.000
_cell.length_c   1.000
_cell.angle_alpha   90.00
_cell.angle_beta   90.00
_cell.angle_gamma   90.00
#
_symmetry.space_group_name_H-M   'P 1'
#
loop_
_entity.id
_entity.type
_entity.pdbx_description
1 polymer ?
#
loop_
_entity_poly.entity_id
_entity_poly.type
_entity_poly.pdbx_seq_one_letter_code
_entity_poly.pdbx_strand_id
1 'polypeptide(L)'
;MNLLVVLTSVSFYSAFGANVRLITGSHDYSMWCVGNCAPASDVQTSTVPGAVLMGGGTDTNEAFAWQIAHANGGDFVVLRSSGDDAYNDYIYDMSIATGHKLNSVTTILFKRATASEDEDVLTTLRNAEAVFFAGGDQGEYVRFWRGTEVQAILQSKVNTTTIGGTSAGLAILGNWVYTAEDGSAVSDECLEDPFNKYTHYFEPAFLRVPYLDTIVTDTHFGKTINNSIASLRRIM
;
A
#
# COMPACT_ATOMS: atom_id res chain seq x y z
N MET A 1 -34.10 -28.47 8.68
CA MET A 1 -33.87 -27.49 9.75
C MET A 1 -32.49 -26.93 9.51
N ASN A 2 -32.44 -25.85 8.71
CA ASN A 2 -31.18 -25.24 8.27
C ASN A 2 -30.73 -24.25 9.36
N LEU A 3 -29.57 -24.52 9.95
CA LEU A 3 -28.93 -23.64 10.92
C LEU A 3 -28.15 -22.56 10.15
N LEU A 4 -28.67 -21.34 10.08
CA LEU A 4 -28.00 -20.17 9.58
C LEU A 4 -27.04 -19.68 10.69
N VAL A 5 -25.75 -19.93 10.55
CA VAL A 5 -24.74 -19.33 11.44
C VAL A 5 -24.41 -17.95 10.87
N VAL A 6 -24.98 -16.92 11.45
CA VAL A 6 -24.57 -15.53 11.24
C VAL A 6 -23.31 -15.30 12.07
N LEU A 7 -22.15 -15.28 11.43
CA LEU A 7 -20.92 -14.82 12.05
C LEU A 7 -20.99 -13.29 12.14
N THR A 8 -21.45 -12.78 13.28
CA THR A 8 -21.31 -11.37 13.64
C THR A 8 -19.84 -11.07 13.88
N SER A 9 -19.33 -10.00 13.27
CA SER A 9 -18.00 -9.45 13.52
C SER A 9 -17.80 -9.23 15.03
N VAL A 10 -16.84 -9.92 15.63
CA VAL A 10 -16.49 -9.72 17.03
C VAL A 10 -15.39 -8.68 17.09
N SER A 11 -15.74 -7.46 17.50
CA SER A 11 -14.76 -6.42 17.80
C SER A 11 -14.23 -6.62 19.22
N PHE A 12 -12.93 -6.87 19.35
CA PHE A 12 -12.27 -6.91 20.66
C PHE A 12 -11.59 -5.56 20.94
N TYR A 13 -12.00 -4.88 22.00
CA TYR A 13 -11.29 -3.74 22.55
C TYR A 13 -10.30 -4.22 23.62
N SER A 14 -9.02 -4.01 23.40
CA SER A 14 -7.99 -4.20 24.42
C SER A 14 -7.60 -2.85 25.02
N ALA A 15 -8.00 -2.60 26.25
CA ALA A 15 -7.63 -1.43 27.00
C ALA A 15 -6.40 -1.70 27.89
N PHE A 16 -5.20 -1.50 27.33
CA PHE A 16 -4.00 -1.27 28.13
C PHE A 16 -3.21 -0.11 27.49
N GLY A 17 -3.17 0.98 28.21
CA GLY A 17 -2.47 2.23 28.03
C GLY A 17 -1.70 2.45 26.74
N ALA A 18 -2.25 3.20 25.83
CA ALA A 18 -1.77 4.07 24.80
C ALA A 18 -2.23 3.80 23.36
N ASN A 19 -2.52 2.62 22.86
CA ASN A 19 -3.00 2.47 21.47
C ASN A 19 -4.19 1.51 21.41
N VAL A 20 -5.37 2.05 21.07
CA VAL A 20 -6.54 1.22 20.78
C VAL A 20 -6.24 0.47 19.48
N ARG A 21 -6.17 -0.86 19.55
CA ARG A 21 -6.11 -1.71 18.36
C ARG A 21 -7.50 -2.19 18.02
N LEU A 22 -7.94 -1.89 16.83
CA LEU A 22 -9.13 -2.48 16.23
C LEU A 22 -8.66 -3.56 15.25
N ILE A 23 -9.22 -4.76 15.38
CA ILE A 23 -9.04 -5.83 14.42
C ILE A 23 -10.42 -6.16 13.87
N THR A 24 -10.60 -5.98 12.59
CA THR A 24 -11.81 -6.36 11.87
C THR A 24 -11.42 -7.10 10.59
N GLY A 25 -12.36 -7.76 9.98
CA GLY A 25 -12.09 -8.46 8.74
C GLY A 25 -13.12 -9.52 8.44
N SER A 26 -12.96 -10.11 7.28
CA SER A 26 -13.76 -11.18 6.76
C SER A 26 -12.88 -12.32 6.25
N HIS A 27 -13.48 -13.25 5.54
CA HIS A 27 -12.73 -14.26 4.80
C HIS A 27 -11.85 -13.63 3.69
N ASP A 28 -12.22 -12.44 3.19
CA ASP A 28 -11.63 -11.79 2.01
C ASP A 28 -10.57 -10.76 2.37
N TYR A 29 -10.59 -10.21 3.60
CA TYR A 29 -9.57 -9.27 4.09
C TYR A 29 -9.34 -9.38 5.59
N SER A 30 -8.26 -8.76 6.06
CA SER A 30 -8.04 -8.41 7.47
C SER A 30 -7.67 -6.95 7.56
N MET A 31 -8.13 -6.28 8.61
CA MET A 31 -7.86 -4.88 8.86
C MET A 31 -7.42 -4.71 10.31
N TRP A 32 -6.30 -4.04 10.51
CA TRP A 32 -5.74 -3.69 11.82
C TRP A 32 -5.52 -2.20 11.89
N CYS A 33 -5.85 -1.60 12.99
CA CYS A 33 -5.73 -0.17 13.20
C CYS A 33 -5.09 0.14 14.54
N VAL A 34 -4.30 1.20 14.59
CA VAL A 34 -3.73 1.83 15.79
C VAL A 34 -4.06 3.33 15.81
N GLY A 35 -4.25 3.89 16.98
CA GLY A 35 -4.70 5.27 17.16
C GLY A 35 -6.21 5.40 17.33
N ASN A 36 -6.82 6.42 16.75
CA ASN A 36 -8.27 6.67 16.83
C ASN A 36 -9.00 5.88 15.73
N CYS A 37 -9.29 4.62 15.99
CA CYS A 37 -9.78 3.66 15.00
C CYS A 37 -11.31 3.59 14.87
N ALA A 38 -12.07 4.33 15.69
CA ALA A 38 -13.52 4.33 15.57
C ALA A 38 -13.97 5.12 14.32
N PRO A 39 -14.94 4.63 13.54
CA PRO A 39 -15.43 5.35 12.35
C PRO A 39 -15.87 6.78 12.65
N ALA A 40 -16.37 7.04 13.85
CA ALA A 40 -16.79 8.38 14.29
C ALA A 40 -15.61 9.31 14.64
N SER A 41 -14.38 8.82 14.65
CA SER A 41 -13.16 9.60 14.92
C SER A 41 -12.36 9.94 13.67
N ASP A 42 -12.93 9.71 12.49
CA ASP A 42 -12.36 10.15 11.23
C ASP A 42 -12.06 11.65 11.22
N VAL A 43 -10.91 12.01 10.68
CA VAL A 43 -10.42 13.39 10.68
C VAL A 43 -10.06 13.80 9.26
N GLN A 44 -10.85 14.70 8.72
CA GLN A 44 -10.58 15.29 7.40
C GLN A 44 -9.56 16.43 7.52
N THR A 45 -8.37 16.25 6.97
CA THR A 45 -7.30 17.26 7.00
C THR A 45 -6.93 17.71 5.58
N SER A 46 -6.32 18.89 5.51
CA SER A 46 -5.75 19.38 4.26
C SER A 46 -4.39 18.74 4.02
N THR A 47 -4.32 17.82 3.09
CA THR A 47 -3.11 17.06 2.74
C THR A 47 -2.28 17.75 1.67
N VAL A 48 -1.00 17.37 1.58
CA VAL A 48 -0.12 17.80 0.49
C VAL A 48 0.15 16.60 -0.42
N PRO A 49 -0.25 16.66 -1.71
CA PRO A 49 -0.03 15.54 -2.62
C PRO A 49 1.46 15.33 -2.92
N GLY A 50 1.82 14.08 -3.15
CA GLY A 50 3.16 13.70 -3.52
C GLY A 50 3.35 12.18 -3.52
N ALA A 51 4.51 11.72 -3.96
CA ALA A 51 4.81 10.29 -4.05
C ALA A 51 6.11 9.93 -3.32
N VAL A 52 6.04 8.87 -2.49
CA VAL A 52 7.19 8.22 -1.85
C VAL A 52 7.51 6.95 -2.62
N LEU A 53 8.74 6.83 -3.11
CA LEU A 53 9.18 5.75 -3.97
C LEU A 53 10.38 5.03 -3.32
N MET A 54 10.14 3.85 -2.73
CA MET A 54 11.16 3.04 -2.08
C MET A 54 11.40 1.74 -2.84
N GLY A 55 12.68 1.40 -3.05
CA GLY A 55 13.09 0.27 -3.91
C GLY A 55 12.84 -1.12 -3.34
N GLY A 56 12.51 -1.22 -2.09
CA GLY A 56 12.39 -2.50 -1.37
C GLY A 56 13.64 -2.83 -0.54
N GLY A 57 13.52 -3.84 0.29
CA GLY A 57 14.50 -4.15 1.34
C GLY A 57 14.18 -3.37 2.62
N THR A 58 15.17 -2.72 3.23
CA THR A 58 14.95 -1.89 4.42
C THR A 58 14.28 -0.57 4.01
N ASP A 59 13.18 -0.26 4.63
CA ASP A 59 12.47 1.00 4.40
C ASP A 59 13.25 2.20 4.97
N THR A 60 13.03 3.37 4.38
CA THR A 60 13.71 4.61 4.73
C THR A 60 12.84 5.44 5.67
N ASN A 61 13.31 5.68 6.90
CA ASN A 61 12.60 6.44 7.92
C ASN A 61 12.25 7.87 7.45
N GLU A 62 13.18 8.53 6.76
CA GLU A 62 12.99 9.89 6.24
C GLU A 62 11.85 9.97 5.21
N ALA A 63 11.68 8.92 4.41
CA ALA A 63 10.59 8.85 3.45
C ALA A 63 9.23 8.71 4.15
N PHE A 64 9.13 7.87 5.17
CA PHE A 64 7.93 7.79 6.00
C PHE A 64 7.67 9.07 6.78
N ALA A 65 8.70 9.68 7.39
CA ALA A 65 8.55 10.95 8.10
C ALA A 65 8.01 12.05 7.18
N TRP A 66 8.50 12.09 5.92
CA TRP A 66 7.99 13.01 4.91
C TRP A 66 6.50 12.73 4.59
N GLN A 67 6.14 11.46 4.37
CA GLN A 67 4.76 11.08 4.05
C GLN A 67 3.81 11.36 5.22
N ILE A 68 4.22 11.07 6.45
CA ILE A 68 3.49 11.37 7.69
C ILE A 68 3.23 12.88 7.82
N ALA A 69 4.26 13.71 7.61
CA ALA A 69 4.10 15.17 7.68
C ALA A 69 3.08 15.68 6.65
N HIS A 70 3.03 15.08 5.45
CA HIS A 70 2.12 15.47 4.38
C HIS A 70 0.68 14.95 4.58
N ALA A 71 0.48 13.93 5.41
CA ALA A 71 -0.84 13.48 5.86
C ALA A 71 -1.49 14.47 6.86
N ASN A 72 -0.70 15.40 7.43
CA ASN A 72 -1.14 16.51 8.27
C ASN A 72 -2.05 16.10 9.45
N GLY A 73 -1.70 15.00 10.12
CA GLY A 73 -2.45 14.50 11.28
C GLY A 73 -3.71 13.68 10.93
N GLY A 74 -3.94 13.38 9.68
CA GLY A 74 -5.04 12.54 9.21
C GLY A 74 -4.79 11.05 9.36
N ASP A 75 -5.50 10.24 8.60
CA ASP A 75 -5.49 8.79 8.63
C ASP A 75 -4.52 8.21 7.59
N PHE A 76 -3.61 7.33 8.04
CA PHE A 76 -2.61 6.68 7.20
C PHE A 76 -3.02 5.23 6.91
N VAL A 77 -3.21 4.87 5.64
CA VAL A 77 -3.63 3.53 5.23
C VAL A 77 -2.52 2.80 4.51
N VAL A 78 -2.22 1.58 4.97
CA VAL A 78 -1.27 0.66 4.34
C VAL A 78 -2.04 -0.46 3.63
N LEU A 79 -1.75 -0.68 2.36
CA LEU A 79 -2.35 -1.74 1.54
C LEU A 79 -1.35 -2.84 1.25
N ARG A 80 -1.78 -4.09 1.36
CA ARG A 80 -0.96 -5.27 1.08
C ARG A 80 -1.79 -6.51 0.74
N SER A 81 -1.16 -7.52 0.13
CA SER A 81 -1.75 -8.85 -0.14
C SER A 81 -1.14 -9.97 0.69
N SER A 82 -0.07 -9.69 1.44
CA SER A 82 0.61 -10.68 2.29
C SER A 82 1.20 -10.02 3.53
N GLY A 83 1.48 -10.79 4.59
CA GLY A 83 2.03 -10.32 5.86
C GLY A 83 0.93 -9.89 6.85
N ASP A 84 1.25 -8.92 7.71
CA ASP A 84 0.45 -8.51 8.87
C ASP A 84 0.45 -6.98 9.05
N ASP A 85 0.20 -6.52 10.27
CA ASP A 85 0.11 -5.12 10.67
C ASP A 85 1.44 -4.48 11.11
N ALA A 86 2.59 -5.05 10.75
CA ALA A 86 3.90 -4.60 11.23
C ALA A 86 4.18 -3.09 10.96
N TYR A 87 3.54 -2.50 9.96
CA TYR A 87 3.65 -1.07 9.68
C TYR A 87 2.89 -0.18 10.66
N ASN A 88 1.87 -0.68 11.34
CA ASN A 88 0.96 0.16 12.13
C ASN A 88 1.70 0.87 13.27
N ASP A 89 2.28 0.12 14.21
CA ASP A 89 3.01 0.70 15.32
C ASP A 89 4.22 1.51 14.84
N TYR A 90 4.95 0.99 13.84
CA TYR A 90 6.13 1.65 13.29
C TYR A 90 5.83 3.06 12.74
N ILE A 91 4.79 3.21 11.93
CA ILE A 91 4.39 4.51 11.36
C ILE A 91 3.77 5.40 12.43
N TYR A 92 2.92 4.84 13.30
CA TYR A 92 2.24 5.61 14.34
C TYR A 92 3.24 6.18 15.36
N ASP A 93 4.17 5.37 15.86
CA ASP A 93 5.21 5.81 16.80
C ASP A 93 6.15 6.84 16.14
N MET A 94 6.50 6.65 14.86
CA MET A 94 7.26 7.63 14.09
C MET A 94 6.51 8.97 13.99
N SER A 95 5.20 8.95 13.79
CA SER A 95 4.37 10.17 13.73
C SER A 95 4.44 10.97 15.03
N ILE A 96 4.45 10.28 16.15
CA ILE A 96 4.61 10.90 17.48
C ILE A 96 6.03 11.45 17.63
N ALA A 97 7.05 10.66 17.31
CA ALA A 97 8.45 11.03 17.46
C ALA A 97 8.85 12.24 16.58
N THR A 98 8.25 12.40 15.42
CA THR A 98 8.50 13.52 14.50
C THR A 98 7.62 14.75 14.77
N GLY A 99 6.70 14.67 15.72
CA GLY A 99 5.78 15.77 16.07
C GLY A 99 4.61 15.94 15.09
N HIS A 100 4.41 15.00 14.16
CA HIS A 100 3.32 14.99 13.18
C HIS A 100 2.31 13.86 13.49
N LYS A 101 1.83 13.81 14.75
CA LYS A 101 0.96 12.73 15.22
C LYS A 101 -0.23 12.51 14.29
N LEU A 102 -0.34 11.31 13.75
CA LEU A 102 -1.47 10.86 12.94
C LEU A 102 -2.71 10.59 13.81
N ASN A 103 -3.89 10.71 13.21
CA ASN A 103 -5.14 10.27 13.80
C ASN A 103 -5.13 8.74 13.98
N SER A 104 -4.91 8.01 12.89
CA SER A 104 -4.77 6.56 12.92
C SER A 104 -3.78 6.04 11.88
N VAL A 105 -3.36 4.78 12.05
CA VAL A 105 -2.68 4.00 11.01
C VAL A 105 -3.42 2.68 10.86
N THR A 106 -3.87 2.40 9.65
CA THR A 106 -4.65 1.19 9.34
C THR A 106 -3.98 0.38 8.25
N THR A 107 -3.68 -0.89 8.52
CA THR A 107 -3.28 -1.85 7.48
C THR A 107 -4.48 -2.66 7.00
N ILE A 108 -4.68 -2.72 5.68
CA ILE A 108 -5.66 -3.56 5.00
C ILE A 108 -4.90 -4.66 4.24
N LEU A 109 -5.08 -5.90 4.68
CA LEU A 109 -4.57 -7.09 3.99
C LEU A 109 -5.68 -7.67 3.13
N PHE A 110 -5.52 -7.56 1.82
CA PHE A 110 -6.40 -8.19 0.85
C PHE A 110 -6.01 -9.67 0.69
N LYS A 111 -6.95 -10.56 0.91
CA LYS A 111 -6.78 -12.01 0.70
C LYS A 111 -7.42 -12.48 -0.60
N ARG A 112 -8.38 -11.68 -1.13
CA ARG A 112 -9.13 -11.95 -2.36
C ARG A 112 -9.52 -10.64 -3.04
N ALA A 113 -9.78 -10.71 -4.34
CA ALA A 113 -10.27 -9.58 -5.13
C ALA A 113 -11.63 -9.04 -4.63
N THR A 114 -12.49 -9.91 -4.08
CA THR A 114 -13.79 -9.54 -3.51
C THR A 114 -13.72 -8.56 -2.35
N ALA A 115 -12.58 -8.46 -1.66
CA ALA A 115 -12.33 -7.41 -0.66
C ALA A 115 -12.38 -6.00 -1.25
N SER A 116 -12.18 -5.85 -2.56
CA SER A 116 -12.22 -4.57 -3.25
C SER A 116 -13.63 -4.00 -3.47
N GLU A 117 -14.65 -4.76 -3.07
CA GLU A 117 -16.07 -4.36 -3.09
C GLU A 117 -16.64 -4.20 -1.67
N ASP A 118 -15.83 -4.47 -0.65
CA ASP A 118 -16.26 -4.39 0.75
C ASP A 118 -16.33 -2.94 1.23
N GLU A 119 -17.45 -2.53 1.79
CA GLU A 119 -17.71 -1.13 2.15
C GLU A 119 -16.83 -0.64 3.31
N ASP A 120 -16.40 -1.51 4.22
CA ASP A 120 -15.48 -1.13 5.29
C ASP A 120 -14.08 -0.81 4.70
N VAL A 121 -13.64 -1.59 3.71
CA VAL A 121 -12.41 -1.35 2.96
C VAL A 121 -12.50 -0.04 2.17
N LEU A 122 -13.59 0.15 1.42
CA LEU A 122 -13.80 1.33 0.58
C LEU A 122 -13.92 2.61 1.43
N THR A 123 -14.64 2.56 2.54
CA THR A 123 -14.79 3.69 3.46
C THR A 123 -13.44 4.08 4.08
N THR A 124 -12.66 3.09 4.56
CA THR A 124 -11.32 3.34 5.09
C THR A 124 -10.41 4.00 4.06
N LEU A 125 -10.48 3.57 2.80
CA LEU A 125 -9.70 4.18 1.73
C LEU A 125 -10.18 5.58 1.35
N ARG A 126 -11.48 5.84 1.32
CA ARG A 126 -12.03 7.17 1.02
C ARG A 126 -11.58 8.20 2.05
N ASN A 127 -11.47 7.79 3.30
CA ASN A 127 -11.12 8.66 4.43
C ASN A 127 -9.60 8.83 4.62
N ALA A 128 -8.75 8.07 3.92
CA ALA A 128 -7.30 8.15 4.08
C ALA A 128 -6.69 9.47 3.61
N GLU A 129 -5.83 10.08 4.43
CA GLU A 129 -4.98 11.24 4.11
C GLU A 129 -3.59 10.85 3.62
N ALA A 130 -3.18 9.60 3.85
CA ALA A 130 -1.99 9.01 3.23
C ALA A 130 -2.26 7.55 2.87
N VAL A 131 -1.72 7.10 1.73
CA VAL A 131 -1.81 5.70 1.29
C VAL A 131 -0.42 5.16 0.99
N PHE A 132 -0.10 4.00 1.53
CA PHE A 132 1.17 3.31 1.30
C PHE A 132 0.95 1.89 0.83
N PHE A 133 1.58 1.52 -0.26
CA PHE A 133 1.59 0.16 -0.79
C PHE A 133 2.81 -0.58 -0.27
N ALA A 134 2.60 -1.57 0.58
CA ALA A 134 3.69 -2.38 1.13
C ALA A 134 4.36 -3.25 0.06
N GLY A 135 5.48 -3.86 0.40
CA GLY A 135 6.07 -4.93 -0.38
C GLY A 135 5.18 -6.17 -0.39
N GLY A 136 5.34 -7.02 -1.40
CA GLY A 136 4.55 -8.23 -1.58
C GLY A 136 4.58 -8.73 -3.02
N ASP A 137 3.43 -9.04 -3.58
CA ASP A 137 3.24 -9.48 -4.96
C ASP A 137 2.47 -8.42 -5.77
N GLN A 138 3.16 -7.74 -6.68
CA GLN A 138 2.56 -6.70 -7.52
C GLN A 138 1.54 -7.26 -8.51
N GLY A 139 1.65 -8.52 -8.91
CA GLY A 139 0.65 -9.21 -9.73
C GLY A 139 -0.66 -9.39 -8.97
N GLU A 140 -0.60 -9.76 -7.67
CA GLU A 140 -1.78 -9.79 -6.81
C GLU A 140 -2.41 -8.41 -6.64
N TYR A 141 -1.62 -7.35 -6.46
CA TYR A 141 -2.13 -5.99 -6.36
C TYR A 141 -2.92 -5.59 -7.60
N VAL A 142 -2.37 -5.85 -8.78
CA VAL A 142 -3.08 -5.58 -10.04
C VAL A 142 -4.34 -6.44 -10.17
N ARG A 143 -4.27 -7.74 -9.87
CA ARG A 143 -5.43 -8.64 -9.95
C ARG A 143 -6.55 -8.29 -8.98
N PHE A 144 -6.21 -7.82 -7.75
CA PHE A 144 -7.21 -7.54 -6.74
C PHE A 144 -7.86 -6.16 -6.90
N TRP A 145 -7.13 -5.18 -7.42
CA TRP A 145 -7.56 -3.78 -7.38
C TRP A 145 -7.91 -3.18 -8.73
N ARG A 146 -7.34 -3.69 -9.85
CA ARG A 146 -7.60 -3.12 -11.19
C ARG A 146 -9.06 -3.31 -11.60
N GLY A 147 -9.66 -2.23 -12.10
CA GLY A 147 -11.05 -2.22 -12.56
C GLY A 147 -12.09 -2.23 -11.44
N THR A 148 -11.66 -2.07 -10.17
CA THR A 148 -12.54 -2.04 -9.00
C THR A 148 -12.72 -0.63 -8.45
N GLU A 149 -13.63 -0.47 -7.49
CA GLU A 149 -13.83 0.79 -6.76
C GLU A 149 -12.57 1.19 -5.98
N VAL A 150 -11.77 0.24 -5.49
CA VAL A 150 -10.46 0.51 -4.88
C VAL A 150 -9.57 1.30 -5.82
N GLN A 151 -9.43 0.89 -7.10
CA GLN A 151 -8.65 1.64 -8.07
C GLN A 151 -9.22 3.05 -8.30
N ALA A 152 -10.53 3.18 -8.39
CA ALA A 152 -11.18 4.48 -8.61
C ALA A 152 -10.90 5.45 -7.44
N ILE A 153 -11.02 4.97 -6.20
CA ILE A 153 -10.71 5.75 -5.00
C ILE A 153 -9.23 6.15 -4.98
N LEU A 154 -8.32 5.20 -5.18
CA LEU A 154 -6.87 5.46 -5.21
C LEU A 154 -6.52 6.47 -6.30
N GLN A 155 -7.09 6.34 -7.50
CA GLN A 155 -6.87 7.29 -8.59
C GLN A 155 -7.35 8.71 -8.25
N SER A 156 -8.45 8.85 -7.51
CA SER A 156 -8.93 10.16 -7.06
C SER A 156 -7.96 10.81 -6.05
N LYS A 157 -7.22 10.01 -5.30
CA LYS A 157 -6.30 10.46 -4.26
C LYS A 157 -4.91 10.87 -4.77
N VAL A 158 -4.46 10.42 -5.95
CA VAL A 158 -3.09 10.71 -6.45
C VAL A 158 -2.78 12.20 -6.60
N ASN A 159 -3.79 13.06 -6.75
CA ASN A 159 -3.62 14.50 -6.90
C ASN A 159 -3.94 15.29 -5.61
N THR A 160 -4.45 14.65 -4.59
CA THR A 160 -4.90 15.31 -3.35
C THR A 160 -4.22 14.79 -2.11
N THR A 161 -3.71 13.56 -2.15
CA THR A 161 -3.19 12.83 -0.99
C THR A 161 -1.75 12.38 -1.26
N THR A 162 -0.97 12.17 -0.23
CA THR A 162 0.35 11.56 -0.40
C THR A 162 0.22 10.05 -0.61
N ILE A 163 0.92 9.55 -1.64
CA ILE A 163 0.94 8.13 -2.00
C ILE A 163 2.38 7.61 -1.89
N GLY A 164 2.56 6.40 -1.39
CA GLY A 164 3.89 5.80 -1.32
C GLY A 164 3.86 4.31 -1.62
N GLY A 165 5.03 3.75 -1.91
CA GLY A 165 5.18 2.31 -2.06
C GLY A 165 6.62 1.84 -1.99
N THR A 166 6.79 0.60 -1.53
CA THR A 166 8.08 -0.08 -1.46
C THR A 166 8.01 -1.41 -2.22
N SER A 167 9.10 -1.81 -2.89
CA SER A 167 9.18 -3.10 -3.61
C SER A 167 7.98 -3.28 -4.58
N ALA A 168 7.14 -4.30 -4.38
CA ALA A 168 5.92 -4.50 -5.16
C ALA A 168 5.00 -3.27 -5.18
N GLY A 169 4.92 -2.55 -4.05
CA GLY A 169 4.17 -1.30 -3.97
C GLY A 169 4.77 -0.17 -4.82
N LEU A 170 6.09 -0.12 -4.98
CA LEU A 170 6.72 0.78 -5.95
C LEU A 170 6.43 0.34 -7.39
N ALA A 171 6.49 -0.97 -7.67
CA ALA A 171 6.32 -1.50 -9.01
C ALA A 171 4.98 -1.09 -9.65
N ILE A 172 3.91 -0.97 -8.85
CA ILE A 172 2.57 -0.59 -9.35
C ILE A 172 2.37 0.92 -9.56
N LEU A 173 3.33 1.77 -9.20
CA LEU A 173 3.21 3.23 -9.31
C LEU A 173 3.73 3.79 -10.65
N GLY A 174 4.41 2.99 -11.45
CA GLY A 174 4.91 3.40 -12.78
C GLY A 174 3.82 3.40 -13.85
N ASN A 175 4.13 3.99 -15.01
CA ASN A 175 3.23 4.01 -16.17
C ASN A 175 3.03 2.63 -16.80
N TRP A 176 3.97 1.73 -16.61
CA TRP A 176 3.89 0.33 -16.92
C TRP A 176 4.25 -0.49 -15.69
N VAL A 177 3.45 -1.47 -15.38
CA VAL A 177 3.64 -2.35 -14.22
C VAL A 177 4.22 -3.67 -14.70
N TYR A 178 5.43 -3.99 -14.24
CA TYR A 178 5.97 -5.33 -14.39
C TYR A 178 5.31 -6.24 -13.35
N THR A 179 4.36 -7.06 -13.75
CA THR A 179 3.53 -7.86 -12.83
C THR A 179 4.22 -9.12 -12.33
N ALA A 180 5.19 -9.63 -13.08
CA ALA A 180 5.92 -10.88 -12.76
C ALA A 180 5.00 -12.09 -12.48
N GLU A 181 3.84 -12.19 -13.16
CA GLU A 181 2.79 -13.17 -12.84
C GLU A 181 3.25 -14.62 -12.86
N ASP A 182 4.14 -14.99 -13.78
CA ASP A 182 4.67 -16.35 -13.89
C ASP A 182 6.09 -16.51 -13.34
N GLY A 183 6.60 -15.50 -12.67
CA GLY A 183 7.93 -15.43 -12.11
C GLY A 183 8.71 -14.18 -12.52
N SER A 184 9.80 -13.90 -11.83
CA SER A 184 10.66 -12.73 -12.09
C SER A 184 11.91 -13.14 -12.85
N ALA A 185 12.37 -12.29 -13.77
CA ALA A 185 13.71 -12.36 -14.33
C ALA A 185 14.67 -11.48 -13.52
N VAL A 186 15.87 -11.97 -13.26
CA VAL A 186 16.95 -11.17 -12.68
C VAL A 186 17.83 -10.55 -13.78
N SER A 187 18.58 -9.51 -13.43
CA SER A 187 19.35 -8.74 -14.41
C SER A 187 20.27 -9.59 -15.28
N ASP A 188 20.94 -10.56 -14.71
CA ASP A 188 21.89 -11.43 -15.45
C ASP A 188 21.14 -12.28 -16.50
N GLU A 189 19.99 -12.85 -16.13
CA GLU A 189 19.14 -13.60 -17.05
C GLU A 189 18.61 -12.73 -18.19
N CYS A 190 18.23 -11.49 -17.90
CA CYS A 190 17.78 -10.52 -18.91
C CYS A 190 18.91 -10.05 -19.84
N LEU A 191 20.14 -9.97 -19.35
CA LEU A 191 21.30 -9.61 -20.16
C LEU A 191 21.75 -10.77 -21.05
N GLU A 192 21.63 -12.01 -20.60
CA GLU A 192 21.92 -13.20 -21.41
C GLU A 192 20.83 -13.47 -22.45
N ASP A 193 19.56 -13.33 -22.07
CA ASP A 193 18.41 -13.48 -22.95
C ASP A 193 17.40 -12.35 -22.76
N PRO A 194 17.50 -11.26 -23.58
CA PRO A 194 16.55 -10.15 -23.52
C PRO A 194 15.10 -10.55 -23.84
N PHE A 195 14.90 -11.72 -24.45
CA PHE A 195 13.59 -12.30 -24.75
C PHE A 195 13.17 -13.38 -23.77
N ASN A 196 13.79 -13.42 -22.59
CA ASN A 196 13.42 -14.31 -21.53
C ASN A 196 11.90 -14.22 -21.26
N LYS A 197 11.25 -15.36 -21.12
CA LYS A 197 9.78 -15.45 -20.94
C LYS A 197 9.27 -14.60 -19.76
N TYR A 198 10.06 -14.39 -18.73
CA TYR A 198 9.70 -13.61 -17.56
C TYR A 198 9.82 -12.07 -17.75
N THR A 199 10.33 -11.60 -18.90
CA THR A 199 10.44 -10.17 -19.21
C THR A 199 9.20 -9.59 -19.89
N HIS A 200 8.16 -10.38 -20.14
CA HIS A 200 7.02 -9.99 -20.99
C HIS A 200 5.76 -9.55 -20.24
N TYR A 201 5.75 -9.60 -18.93
CA TYR A 201 4.56 -9.37 -18.11
C TYR A 201 4.41 -7.91 -17.70
N PHE A 202 4.23 -7.03 -18.69
CA PHE A 202 3.96 -5.63 -18.46
C PHE A 202 2.48 -5.32 -18.71
N GLU A 203 1.88 -4.70 -17.71
CA GLU A 203 0.51 -4.19 -17.76
C GLU A 203 0.50 -2.66 -17.84
N PRO A 204 -0.49 -2.04 -18.49
CA PRO A 204 -0.66 -0.60 -18.45
C PRO A 204 -0.74 -0.07 -17.01
N ALA A 205 -0.48 1.21 -16.81
CA ALA A 205 -0.53 1.86 -15.50
C ALA A 205 -1.73 1.42 -14.67
N PHE A 206 -1.46 1.00 -13.44
CA PHE A 206 -2.50 0.76 -12.44
C PHE A 206 -3.06 2.11 -11.94
N LEU A 207 -2.17 3.03 -11.58
CA LEU A 207 -2.50 4.41 -11.22
C LEU A 207 -1.73 5.39 -12.12
N ARG A 208 -2.36 6.50 -12.44
CA ARG A 208 -1.69 7.60 -13.13
C ARG A 208 -1.17 8.58 -12.09
N VAL A 209 0.03 8.31 -11.60
CA VAL A 209 0.70 9.15 -10.61
C VAL A 209 1.41 10.30 -11.34
N PRO A 210 1.21 11.57 -10.93
CA PRO A 210 1.88 12.71 -11.56
C PRO A 210 3.39 12.52 -11.63
N TYR A 211 3.98 12.91 -12.75
CA TYR A 211 5.42 12.80 -13.08
C TYR A 211 5.94 11.37 -13.29
N LEU A 212 5.11 10.33 -13.11
CA LEU A 212 5.49 8.95 -13.40
C LEU A 212 4.87 8.41 -14.71
N ASP A 213 4.19 9.23 -15.48
CA ASP A 213 3.47 8.91 -16.71
C ASP A 213 4.35 8.46 -17.89
N THR A 214 5.66 8.59 -17.76
CA THR A 214 6.66 8.12 -18.75
C THR A 214 7.72 7.20 -18.15
N ILE A 215 7.45 6.63 -16.97
CA ILE A 215 8.44 5.91 -16.18
C ILE A 215 7.97 4.49 -15.92
N VAL A 216 8.87 3.51 -16.06
CA VAL A 216 8.79 2.20 -15.44
C VAL A 216 9.54 2.27 -14.12
N THR A 217 8.90 1.87 -13.04
CA THR A 217 9.56 1.73 -11.75
C THR A 217 10.19 0.34 -11.66
N ASP A 218 11.47 0.30 -11.35
CA ASP A 218 12.23 -0.93 -11.18
C ASP A 218 12.61 -1.08 -9.70
N THR A 219 12.29 -2.23 -9.13
CA THR A 219 12.51 -2.51 -7.72
C THR A 219 13.72 -3.42 -7.53
N HIS A 220 14.33 -3.37 -6.35
CA HIS A 220 15.52 -4.16 -6.02
C HIS A 220 16.70 -3.99 -7.01
N PHE A 221 16.76 -2.83 -7.68
CA PHE A 221 17.80 -2.50 -8.62
C PHE A 221 19.19 -2.49 -7.95
N GLY A 222 20.15 -3.14 -8.58
CA GLY A 222 21.50 -3.26 -8.03
C GLY A 222 21.62 -4.26 -6.88
N LYS A 223 20.72 -5.23 -6.77
CA LYS A 223 20.83 -6.35 -5.86
C LYS A 223 21.99 -7.29 -6.28
N THR A 224 23.18 -6.76 -6.32
CA THR A 224 24.41 -7.52 -6.11
C THR A 224 24.55 -7.63 -4.59
N ILE A 225 23.96 -8.67 -4.03
CA ILE A 225 24.23 -9.26 -2.71
C ILE A 225 23.98 -8.36 -1.47
N ASN A 226 24.03 -7.01 -1.49
CA ASN A 226 23.93 -6.25 -0.24
C ASN A 226 23.17 -4.91 -0.22
N ASN A 227 22.66 -4.36 -1.32
CA ASN A 227 21.90 -3.08 -1.26
C ASN A 227 20.83 -2.99 -2.33
N SER A 228 19.58 -2.81 -1.91
CA SER A 228 18.46 -2.53 -2.81
C SER A 228 18.36 -1.02 -3.04
N ILE A 229 18.68 -0.57 -4.24
CA ILE A 229 18.45 0.81 -4.67
C ILE A 229 17.29 0.78 -5.67
N ALA A 230 16.26 1.62 -5.45
CA ALA A 230 15.23 1.83 -6.46
C ALA A 230 15.82 2.55 -7.65
N SER A 231 15.47 2.12 -8.85
CA SER A 231 15.74 2.90 -10.04
C SER A 231 14.45 3.30 -10.74
N LEU A 232 14.47 4.50 -11.29
CA LEU A 232 13.43 4.98 -12.19
C LEU A 232 14.00 4.92 -13.60
N ARG A 233 13.44 4.06 -14.46
CA ARG A 233 13.81 4.04 -15.88
C ARG A 233 12.79 4.80 -16.69
N ARG A 234 13.27 5.75 -17.47
CA ARG A 234 12.43 6.46 -18.44
C ARG A 234 12.18 5.55 -19.64
N ILE A 235 10.92 5.38 -20.00
CA ILE A 235 10.55 4.75 -21.26
C ILE A 235 10.87 5.78 -22.35
N MET A 236 11.77 5.42 -23.26
CA MET A 236 12.07 6.23 -24.44
C MET A 236 11.11 5.88 -25.58
#